data_e0818891c5fbc6a32cfb729b4d1810eb
#
_entry.id   e0818891c5fbc6a32cfb729b4d1810eb
#
_cell.length_a   1.000
_cell.length_b   1.000
_cell.length_c   1.000
_cell.angle_alpha   90.00
_cell.angle_beta   90.00
_cell.angle_gamma   90.00
#
_symmetry.space_group_name_H-M   'P 1'
#
loop_
_entity.id
_entity.type
_entity.pdbx_description
1 polymer ?
#
loop_
_entity_poly.entity_id
_entity_poly.type
_entity_poly.pdbx_seq_one_letter_code
_entity_poly.pdbx_strand_id
1 'polypeptide(L)'
;MKKLVTVLAVLVMGLLFVSCGPTEATATGYGIAHESYVGEVVLTIDKDGVVTAASIEEYYLPFNAAVVEAPAEGATDVVLGNSHGVKSFAKYFKVGDVLFTATEGAREDDVVVGMPTYTTADGTDILDWAAIEANGKAYVEGTQAGTVFIANADGTKHATYPTPEGDQWTKSGTGYGGDRWDWTGQMNEIATILVGSKVSSAYTMNDDGSWVVDNVVSGATLVDFDSYYKVAMRAYANAKAQL
;
A
#
# COMPACT_ATOMS: atom_id res chain seq x y z
N MET A 1 -15.86 -3.31 -84.76
CA MET A 1 -15.53 -2.52 -83.59
C MET A 1 -16.04 -3.37 -82.36
N LYS A 2 -15.17 -4.15 -81.76
CA LYS A 2 -15.50 -4.98 -80.61
C LYS A 2 -15.15 -4.22 -79.35
N LYS A 3 -16.16 -3.94 -78.51
CA LYS A 3 -15.96 -3.29 -77.22
C LYS A 3 -15.51 -4.34 -76.21
N LEU A 4 -14.29 -4.19 -75.71
CA LEU A 4 -13.70 -4.98 -74.65
C LEU A 4 -14.24 -4.43 -73.29
N VAL A 5 -15.03 -5.23 -72.58
CA VAL A 5 -15.48 -4.91 -71.22
C VAL A 5 -14.47 -5.51 -70.27
N THR A 6 -13.64 -4.67 -69.66
CA THR A 6 -12.71 -5.06 -68.62
C THR A 6 -13.47 -5.08 -67.30
N VAL A 7 -13.70 -6.27 -66.75
CA VAL A 7 -14.27 -6.45 -65.39
C VAL A 7 -13.09 -6.30 -64.40
N LEU A 8 -13.10 -5.19 -63.67
CA LEU A 8 -12.15 -4.97 -62.57
C LEU A 8 -12.67 -5.68 -61.33
N ALA A 9 -12.09 -6.85 -61.04
CA ALA A 9 -12.32 -7.55 -59.81
C ALA A 9 -11.58 -6.83 -58.66
N VAL A 10 -12.30 -6.05 -57.88
CA VAL A 10 -11.78 -5.47 -56.65
C VAL A 10 -11.70 -6.57 -55.59
N LEU A 11 -10.50 -7.09 -55.41
CA LEU A 11 -10.15 -8.04 -54.33
C LEU A 11 -10.11 -7.26 -53.03
N VAL A 12 -11.23 -7.22 -52.28
CA VAL A 12 -11.27 -6.73 -50.91
C VAL A 12 -10.54 -7.75 -50.05
N MET A 13 -9.23 -7.59 -49.90
CA MET A 13 -8.50 -8.23 -48.81
C MET A 13 -8.96 -7.64 -47.50
N GLY A 14 -9.91 -8.32 -46.86
CA GLY A 14 -10.26 -8.07 -45.47
C GLY A 14 -9.03 -8.37 -44.61
N LEU A 15 -8.29 -7.33 -44.22
CA LEU A 15 -7.32 -7.41 -43.16
C LEU A 15 -8.12 -7.71 -41.88
N LEU A 16 -8.16 -8.99 -41.52
CA LEU A 16 -8.50 -9.43 -40.18
C LEU A 16 -7.39 -8.89 -39.27
N PHE A 17 -7.59 -7.69 -38.73
CA PHE A 17 -6.85 -7.27 -37.55
C PHE A 17 -7.28 -8.22 -36.42
N VAL A 18 -6.55 -9.30 -36.25
CA VAL A 18 -6.57 -10.02 -34.98
C VAL A 18 -6.00 -9.03 -34.00
N SER A 19 -6.89 -8.33 -33.30
CA SER A 19 -6.51 -7.57 -32.11
C SER A 19 -6.01 -8.58 -31.11
N CYS A 20 -4.72 -8.81 -31.12
CA CYS A 20 -4.04 -9.53 -30.06
C CYS A 20 -4.14 -8.56 -28.86
N GLY A 21 -5.03 -8.82 -27.92
CA GLY A 21 -5.09 -8.10 -26.65
C GLY A 21 -3.73 -8.16 -25.97
N PRO A 22 -3.50 -7.36 -24.93
CA PRO A 22 -2.26 -7.41 -24.19
C PRO A 22 -2.01 -8.84 -23.70
N THR A 23 -0.77 -9.30 -23.85
CA THR A 23 -0.35 -10.65 -23.40
C THR A 23 0.02 -10.68 -21.93
N GLU A 24 0.13 -9.51 -21.32
CA GLU A 24 0.52 -9.29 -19.94
C GLU A 24 -0.07 -7.97 -19.46
N ALA A 25 -0.41 -7.90 -18.18
CA ALA A 25 -0.90 -6.68 -17.53
C ALA A 25 -0.24 -6.50 -16.17
N THR A 26 0.16 -5.26 -15.87
CA THR A 26 0.74 -4.89 -14.57
C THR A 26 -0.17 -3.89 -13.89
N ALA A 27 -0.51 -4.14 -12.63
CA ALA A 27 -1.28 -3.21 -11.83
C ALA A 27 -0.86 -3.24 -10.36
N THR A 28 -1.23 -2.18 -9.67
CA THR A 28 -0.97 -1.98 -8.25
C THR A 28 -2.28 -2.05 -7.48
N GLY A 29 -2.22 -2.63 -6.28
CA GLY A 29 -3.26 -2.57 -5.26
C GLY A 29 -2.74 -1.86 -4.02
N TYR A 30 -3.64 -1.19 -3.30
CA TYR A 30 -3.33 -0.45 -2.09
C TYR A 30 -4.31 -0.82 -0.97
N GLY A 31 -3.86 -0.73 0.28
CA GLY A 31 -4.70 -0.95 1.46
C GLY A 31 -3.91 -0.95 2.75
N ILE A 32 -4.59 -1.18 3.87
CA ILE A 32 -3.90 -1.33 5.14
C ILE A 32 -3.20 -2.68 5.19
N ALA A 33 -1.93 -2.65 5.56
CA ALA A 33 -1.11 -3.80 5.85
C ALA A 33 -0.56 -3.69 7.28
N HIS A 34 -0.36 -4.83 7.94
CA HIS A 34 0.25 -4.87 9.27
C HIS A 34 -0.38 -3.86 10.25
N GLU A 35 -1.71 -3.75 10.22
CA GLU A 35 -2.56 -2.91 11.08
C GLU A 35 -2.28 -1.39 11.05
N SER A 36 -1.07 -0.93 10.68
CA SER A 36 -0.67 0.47 10.85
C SER A 36 0.20 1.03 9.71
N TYR A 37 0.19 0.38 8.55
CA TYR A 37 0.92 0.81 7.35
C TYR A 37 0.01 0.81 6.13
N VAL A 38 0.33 1.63 5.13
CA VAL A 38 -0.25 1.46 3.80
C VAL A 38 0.60 0.46 3.03
N GLY A 39 0.01 -0.68 2.71
CA GLY A 39 0.62 -1.68 1.84
C GLY A 39 0.41 -1.33 0.38
N GLU A 40 1.44 -1.51 -0.41
CA GLU A 40 1.45 -1.45 -1.87
C GLU A 40 1.86 -2.82 -2.40
N VAL A 41 1.05 -3.41 -3.27
CA VAL A 41 1.39 -4.64 -3.99
C VAL A 41 1.32 -4.37 -5.48
N VAL A 42 2.42 -4.62 -6.18
CA VAL A 42 2.46 -4.58 -7.65
C VAL A 42 2.47 -6.00 -8.17
N LEU A 43 1.53 -6.33 -9.06
CA LEU A 43 1.48 -7.63 -9.72
C LEU A 43 1.53 -7.47 -11.23
N THR A 44 2.29 -8.36 -11.88
CA THR A 44 2.18 -8.60 -13.33
C THR A 44 1.54 -9.96 -13.55
N ILE A 45 0.54 -10.03 -14.40
CA ILE A 45 -0.15 -11.28 -14.77
C ILE A 45 -0.07 -11.50 -16.28
N ASP A 46 0.00 -12.76 -16.70
CA ASP A 46 -0.11 -13.13 -18.11
C ASP A 46 -1.57 -13.16 -18.59
N LYS A 47 -1.76 -13.42 -19.90
CA LYS A 47 -3.09 -13.53 -20.53
C LYS A 47 -4.00 -14.60 -19.91
N ASP A 48 -3.44 -15.59 -19.22
CA ASP A 48 -4.16 -16.69 -18.59
C ASP A 48 -4.47 -16.35 -17.10
N GLY A 49 -4.04 -15.17 -16.64
CA GLY A 49 -4.22 -14.65 -15.29
C GLY A 49 -3.26 -15.28 -14.28
N VAL A 50 -2.12 -15.83 -14.73
CA VAL A 50 -1.08 -16.33 -13.83
C VAL A 50 -0.13 -15.19 -13.49
N VAL A 51 0.18 -15.02 -12.20
CA VAL A 51 1.14 -14.01 -11.75
C VAL A 51 2.55 -14.36 -12.23
N THR A 52 3.18 -13.45 -12.94
CA THR A 52 4.55 -13.60 -13.45
C THR A 52 5.58 -12.80 -12.67
N ALA A 53 5.14 -11.73 -12.00
CA ALA A 53 5.96 -10.95 -11.08
C ALA A 53 5.11 -10.34 -9.95
N ALA A 54 5.72 -10.18 -8.77
CA ALA A 54 5.10 -9.55 -7.63
C ALA A 54 6.15 -8.75 -6.82
N SER A 55 5.74 -7.64 -6.24
CA SER A 55 6.49 -6.91 -5.22
C SER A 55 5.54 -6.33 -4.17
N ILE A 56 6.06 -6.18 -2.94
CA ILE A 56 5.31 -5.70 -1.78
C ILE A 56 6.14 -4.63 -1.08
N GLU A 57 5.50 -3.52 -0.73
CA GLU A 57 6.09 -2.46 0.08
C GLU A 57 5.10 -1.97 1.13
N GLU A 58 5.60 -1.42 2.22
CA GLU A 58 4.82 -0.78 3.29
C GLU A 58 5.28 0.65 3.54
N TYR A 59 4.32 1.55 3.54
CA TYR A 59 4.51 2.97 3.80
C TYR A 59 4.08 3.34 5.22
N TYR A 60 4.92 4.08 5.92
CA TYR A 60 4.67 4.53 7.28
C TYR A 60 3.48 5.48 7.37
N LEU A 61 2.47 5.13 8.16
CA LEU A 61 1.43 6.04 8.63
C LEU A 61 1.95 6.92 9.78
N PRO A 62 1.18 7.93 10.25
CA PRO A 62 1.63 8.85 11.30
C PRO A 62 2.14 8.18 12.58
N PHE A 63 1.71 6.96 12.87
CA PHE A 63 2.17 6.18 14.03
C PHE A 63 3.68 5.92 14.05
N ASN A 64 4.34 6.05 12.91
CA ASN A 64 5.79 6.01 12.76
C ASN A 64 6.34 7.31 12.15
N ALA A 65 5.66 7.84 11.14
CA ALA A 65 6.13 9.01 10.38
C ALA A 65 6.00 10.34 11.15
N ALA A 66 5.13 10.42 12.17
CA ALA A 66 4.89 11.64 12.94
C ALA A 66 5.41 11.59 14.39
N VAL A 67 6.35 10.67 14.69
CA VAL A 67 7.04 10.66 15.98
C VAL A 67 7.91 11.92 16.10
N VAL A 68 7.74 12.64 17.21
CA VAL A 68 8.50 13.85 17.52
C VAL A 68 9.48 13.52 18.64
N GLU A 69 10.77 13.58 18.32
CA GLU A 69 11.81 13.42 19.34
C GLU A 69 12.04 14.76 20.06
N ALA A 70 12.08 14.72 21.39
CA ALA A 70 12.36 15.86 22.25
C ALA A 70 11.55 17.14 21.90
N PRO A 71 10.20 17.11 21.99
CA PRO A 71 9.37 18.30 21.77
C PRO A 71 9.76 19.40 22.76
N ALA A 72 9.54 20.66 22.40
CA ALA A 72 9.78 21.77 23.30
C ALA A 72 8.93 21.63 24.58
N GLU A 73 9.43 22.12 25.71
CA GLU A 73 8.66 22.15 26.96
C GLU A 73 7.36 22.93 26.77
N GLY A 74 6.22 22.32 27.13
CA GLY A 74 4.91 22.94 26.95
C GLY A 74 4.37 22.97 25.52
N ALA A 75 4.95 22.20 24.59
CA ALA A 75 4.43 22.09 23.23
C ALA A 75 2.98 21.60 23.23
N THR A 76 2.10 22.33 22.53
CA THR A 76 0.65 22.04 22.42
C THR A 76 0.29 21.37 21.10
N ASP A 77 1.25 21.23 20.22
CA ASP A 77 1.17 20.65 18.88
C ASP A 77 1.64 19.19 18.83
N VAL A 78 1.76 18.55 19.99
CA VAL A 78 2.06 17.12 20.15
C VAL A 78 1.02 16.46 21.05
N VAL A 79 0.88 15.16 20.90
CA VAL A 79 0.10 14.26 21.77
C VAL A 79 0.96 13.09 22.21
N LEU A 80 0.61 12.46 23.33
CA LEU A 80 1.30 11.25 23.78
C LEU A 80 0.63 9.99 23.21
N GLY A 81 1.41 8.99 22.92
CA GLY A 81 0.97 7.65 22.56
C GLY A 81 2.01 6.61 22.98
N ASN A 82 1.62 5.36 23.03
CA ASN A 82 2.50 4.25 23.37
C ASN A 82 2.77 3.38 22.16
N SER A 83 4.00 3.47 21.63
CA SER A 83 4.52 2.61 20.57
C SER A 83 5.87 2.07 21.04
N HIS A 84 5.88 0.88 21.66
CA HIS A 84 7.09 0.32 22.30
C HIS A 84 7.71 1.30 23.33
N GLY A 85 6.84 1.92 24.12
CA GLY A 85 7.13 2.98 25.07
C GLY A 85 6.38 4.28 24.75
N VAL A 86 6.20 5.12 25.75
CA VAL A 86 5.51 6.41 25.59
C VAL A 86 6.37 7.34 24.74
N LYS A 87 5.78 7.85 23.68
CA LYS A 87 6.40 8.79 22.72
C LYS A 87 5.50 10.00 22.49
N SER A 88 6.08 11.07 22.00
CA SER A 88 5.35 12.21 21.48
C SER A 88 5.11 12.06 19.99
N PHE A 89 3.91 12.45 19.55
CA PHE A 89 3.50 12.40 18.14
C PHE A 89 2.99 13.80 17.74
N ALA A 90 3.30 14.22 16.52
CA ALA A 90 2.77 15.46 15.99
C ALA A 90 1.23 15.40 15.96
N LYS A 91 0.61 16.50 16.42
CA LYS A 91 -0.85 16.58 16.56
C LYS A 91 -1.57 16.66 15.21
N TYR A 92 -0.92 17.20 14.19
CA TYR A 92 -1.53 17.41 12.88
C TYR A 92 -0.71 16.73 11.80
N PHE A 93 -1.39 16.02 10.92
CA PHE A 93 -0.79 15.29 9.81
C PHE A 93 -1.63 15.51 8.55
N LYS A 94 -1.00 15.82 7.42
CA LYS A 94 -1.71 16.17 6.19
C LYS A 94 -1.38 15.19 5.07
N VAL A 95 -2.42 14.80 4.33
CA VAL A 95 -2.33 13.96 3.13
C VAL A 95 -3.07 14.69 2.00
N GLY A 96 -2.35 15.26 1.05
CA GLY A 96 -2.95 16.10 0.03
C GLY A 96 -3.74 17.26 0.65
N ASP A 97 -5.06 17.28 0.45
CA ASP A 97 -5.94 18.29 1.04
C ASP A 97 -6.58 17.87 2.38
N VAL A 98 -6.39 16.62 2.80
CA VAL A 98 -6.99 16.08 4.02
C VAL A 98 -6.07 16.33 5.21
N LEU A 99 -6.61 17.00 6.25
CA LEU A 99 -5.92 17.22 7.52
C LEU A 99 -6.46 16.25 8.58
N PHE A 100 -5.56 15.49 9.17
CA PHE A 100 -5.83 14.61 10.30
C PHE A 100 -5.35 15.27 11.59
N THR A 101 -6.16 15.14 12.64
CA THR A 101 -5.83 15.60 13.99
C THR A 101 -5.67 14.42 14.92
N ALA A 102 -4.55 14.39 15.63
CA ALA A 102 -4.28 13.34 16.60
C ALA A 102 -4.99 13.61 17.94
N THR A 103 -5.55 12.54 18.48
CA THR A 103 -5.97 12.46 19.88
C THR A 103 -4.99 11.59 20.64
N GLU A 104 -4.68 11.96 21.88
CA GLU A 104 -3.80 11.19 22.76
C GLU A 104 -4.26 9.74 22.90
N GLY A 105 -3.29 8.84 23.00
CA GLY A 105 -3.55 7.42 23.23
C GLY A 105 -4.29 7.15 24.54
N ALA A 106 -4.99 6.03 24.61
CA ALA A 106 -5.72 5.62 25.80
C ALA A 106 -4.81 5.59 27.03
N ARG A 107 -5.38 5.90 28.22
CA ARG A 107 -4.69 5.87 29.50
C ARG A 107 -5.30 4.82 30.43
N GLU A 108 -4.42 4.18 31.20
CA GLU A 108 -4.76 3.35 32.36
C GLU A 108 -3.93 3.86 33.54
N ASP A 109 -4.58 4.18 34.66
CA ASP A 109 -3.91 4.69 35.88
C ASP A 109 -2.90 5.84 35.57
N ASP A 110 -3.30 6.84 34.80
CA ASP A 110 -2.47 7.96 34.34
C ASP A 110 -1.29 7.59 33.40
N VAL A 111 -1.13 6.34 33.03
CA VAL A 111 -0.12 5.89 32.07
C VAL A 111 -0.74 5.79 30.68
N VAL A 112 -0.06 6.34 29.67
CA VAL A 112 -0.48 6.20 28.26
C VAL A 112 -0.16 4.78 27.80
N VAL A 113 -1.21 4.00 27.48
CA VAL A 113 -1.10 2.60 27.07
C VAL A 113 -1.45 2.37 25.59
N GLY A 114 -2.17 3.30 24.98
CA GLY A 114 -2.62 3.20 23.57
C GLY A 114 -1.82 4.05 22.61
N MET A 115 -1.89 3.72 21.33
CA MET A 115 -1.44 4.57 20.24
C MET A 115 -2.33 5.81 20.11
N PRO A 116 -1.82 6.94 19.57
CA PRO A 116 -2.67 8.05 19.24
C PRO A 116 -3.65 7.68 18.12
N THR A 117 -4.81 8.31 18.08
CA THR A 117 -5.78 8.17 17.01
C THR A 117 -5.73 9.40 16.11
N TYR A 118 -5.60 9.24 14.81
CA TYR A 118 -5.59 10.33 13.83
C TYR A 118 -6.91 10.37 13.08
N THR A 119 -7.69 11.44 13.22
CA THR A 119 -9.01 11.58 12.58
C THR A 119 -9.13 12.85 11.75
N THR A 120 -9.92 12.78 10.69
CA THR A 120 -10.38 13.94 9.93
C THR A 120 -11.39 14.78 10.74
N ALA A 121 -11.77 15.94 10.22
CA ALA A 121 -12.75 16.81 10.87
C ALA A 121 -14.16 16.18 11.02
N ASP A 122 -14.52 15.22 10.16
CA ASP A 122 -15.76 14.44 10.23
C ASP A 122 -15.64 13.16 11.08
N GLY A 123 -14.47 12.93 11.69
CA GLY A 123 -14.22 11.82 12.60
C GLY A 123 -13.76 10.54 11.93
N THR A 124 -13.46 10.54 10.62
CA THR A 124 -12.92 9.34 9.93
C THR A 124 -11.49 9.08 10.39
N ASP A 125 -11.23 7.87 10.90
CA ASP A 125 -9.90 7.42 11.29
C ASP A 125 -8.99 7.24 10.07
N ILE A 126 -7.70 7.55 10.21
CA ILE A 126 -6.74 7.43 9.11
C ILE A 126 -6.60 5.99 8.59
N LEU A 127 -6.77 4.98 9.45
CA LEU A 127 -6.74 3.58 9.04
C LEU A 127 -7.96 3.25 8.17
N ASP A 128 -9.16 3.66 8.58
CA ASP A 128 -10.38 3.48 7.81
C ASP A 128 -10.30 4.26 6.48
N TRP A 129 -9.77 5.48 6.54
CA TRP A 129 -9.56 6.31 5.36
C TRP A 129 -8.59 5.64 4.37
N ALA A 130 -7.42 5.20 4.82
CA ALA A 130 -6.39 4.57 3.99
C ALA A 130 -6.75 3.14 3.55
N ALA A 131 -7.69 2.47 4.24
CA ALA A 131 -8.22 1.17 3.82
C ALA A 131 -9.00 1.24 2.49
N ILE A 132 -9.50 2.42 2.12
CA ILE A 132 -10.09 2.69 0.81
C ILE A 132 -8.95 2.76 -0.22
N GLU A 133 -8.99 1.91 -1.25
CA GLU A 133 -7.88 1.75 -2.21
C GLU A 133 -7.45 3.08 -2.87
N ALA A 134 -8.41 3.91 -3.27
CA ALA A 134 -8.12 5.23 -3.87
C ALA A 134 -7.37 6.15 -2.90
N ASN A 135 -7.68 6.09 -1.61
CA ASN A 135 -7.02 6.88 -0.58
C ASN A 135 -5.63 6.32 -0.23
N GLY A 136 -5.50 4.99 -0.15
CA GLY A 136 -4.19 4.33 0.00
C GLY A 136 -3.24 4.70 -1.13
N LYS A 137 -3.75 4.68 -2.38
CA LYS A 137 -3.02 5.18 -3.55
C LYS A 137 -2.61 6.64 -3.40
N ALA A 138 -3.56 7.53 -3.04
CA ALA A 138 -3.29 8.95 -2.86
C ALA A 138 -2.25 9.20 -1.74
N TYR A 139 -2.25 8.36 -0.69
CA TYR A 139 -1.24 8.40 0.35
C TYR A 139 0.15 8.11 -0.23
N VAL A 140 0.32 6.98 -0.89
CA VAL A 140 1.60 6.55 -1.47
C VAL A 140 2.12 7.56 -2.50
N GLU A 141 1.30 7.97 -3.45
CA GLU A 141 1.66 9.00 -4.43
C GLU A 141 2.01 10.33 -3.75
N GLY A 142 1.30 10.69 -2.67
CA GLY A 142 1.54 11.90 -1.89
C GLY A 142 2.86 11.87 -1.13
N THR A 143 3.33 10.72 -0.62
CA THR A 143 4.66 10.61 0.00
C THR A 143 5.77 10.90 -1.01
N GLN A 144 5.63 10.40 -2.23
CA GLN A 144 6.58 10.61 -3.32
C GLN A 144 6.55 12.06 -3.84
N ALA A 145 5.35 12.67 -3.88
CA ALA A 145 5.16 14.05 -4.32
C ALA A 145 5.45 15.11 -3.23
N GLY A 146 5.71 14.70 -1.97
CA GLY A 146 5.92 15.61 -0.84
C GLY A 146 4.65 16.32 -0.36
N THR A 147 3.47 15.77 -0.66
CA THR A 147 2.15 16.29 -0.22
C THR A 147 1.62 15.58 1.02
N VAL A 148 2.37 14.62 1.55
CA VAL A 148 2.15 13.98 2.87
C VAL A 148 3.20 14.53 3.84
N PHE A 149 2.77 15.14 4.92
CA PHE A 149 3.70 15.80 5.85
C PHE A 149 3.08 16.06 7.24
N ILE A 150 3.96 16.29 8.23
CA ILE A 150 3.59 16.84 9.54
C ILE A 150 3.15 18.30 9.34
N ALA A 151 1.97 18.64 9.85
CA ALA A 151 1.33 19.94 9.61
C ALA A 151 1.17 20.77 10.89
N ASN A 152 0.91 22.05 10.72
CA ASN A 152 0.33 22.93 11.70
C ASN A 152 -1.21 22.79 11.72
N ALA A 153 -1.88 23.38 12.70
CA ALA A 153 -3.35 23.38 12.80
C ALA A 153 -4.05 24.00 11.58
N ASP A 154 -3.41 24.89 10.86
CA ASP A 154 -3.93 25.52 9.64
C ASP A 154 -3.64 24.68 8.36
N GLY A 155 -3.03 23.51 8.51
CA GLY A 155 -2.68 22.61 7.41
C GLY A 155 -1.43 23.00 6.63
N THR A 156 -0.67 24.01 7.06
CA THR A 156 0.66 24.31 6.51
C THR A 156 1.70 23.33 7.03
N LYS A 157 2.78 23.09 6.25
CA LYS A 157 3.87 22.17 6.67
C LYS A 157 4.52 22.70 7.96
N HIS A 158 4.73 21.81 8.94
CA HIS A 158 5.39 22.16 10.19
C HIS A 158 6.87 22.50 9.96
N ALA A 159 7.33 23.62 10.52
CA ALA A 159 8.69 24.12 10.25
C ALA A 159 9.79 23.37 11.04
N THR A 160 9.43 22.82 12.20
CA THR A 160 10.40 22.25 13.17
C THR A 160 10.40 20.72 13.15
N TYR A 161 9.23 20.09 12.99
CA TYR A 161 9.15 18.62 13.01
C TYR A 161 9.45 18.07 11.64
N PRO A 162 10.49 17.21 11.51
CA PRO A 162 10.87 16.65 10.22
C PRO A 162 9.80 15.66 9.74
N THR A 163 9.46 15.79 8.48
CA THR A 163 8.66 14.78 7.77
C THR A 163 9.62 13.84 7.05
N PRO A 164 9.39 12.52 7.00
CA PRO A 164 10.17 11.63 6.17
C PRO A 164 10.24 12.10 4.71
N GLU A 165 11.36 11.84 4.03
CA GLU A 165 11.56 12.21 2.63
C GLU A 165 12.09 11.00 1.83
N GLY A 166 11.65 10.88 0.58
CA GLY A 166 12.09 9.80 -0.31
C GLY A 166 11.87 8.41 0.30
N ASP A 167 12.90 7.59 0.29
CA ASP A 167 12.85 6.21 0.78
C ASP A 167 12.59 6.08 2.29
N GLN A 168 12.72 7.17 3.06
CA GLN A 168 12.40 7.16 4.49
C GLN A 168 10.92 6.90 4.78
N TRP A 169 10.06 6.97 3.78
CA TRP A 169 8.65 6.64 3.91
C TRP A 169 8.36 5.14 3.94
N THR A 170 9.32 4.30 3.57
CA THR A 170 9.09 2.87 3.40
C THR A 170 9.92 2.02 4.36
N LYS A 171 9.44 0.81 4.62
CA LYS A 171 10.19 -0.15 5.43
C LYS A 171 11.46 -0.62 4.73
N SER A 172 11.41 -0.85 3.41
CA SER A 172 12.61 -1.23 2.65
C SER A 172 13.64 -0.12 2.67
N GLY A 173 13.23 1.12 2.43
CA GLY A 173 14.12 2.28 2.37
C GLY A 173 14.77 2.64 3.69
N THR A 174 14.10 2.36 4.83
CA THR A 174 14.68 2.56 6.17
C THR A 174 15.49 1.37 6.67
N GLY A 175 15.50 0.24 5.94
CA GLY A 175 16.12 -1.00 6.42
C GLY A 175 15.43 -1.52 7.69
N TYR A 176 14.10 -1.48 7.72
CA TYR A 176 13.32 -1.89 8.88
C TYR A 176 13.68 -3.30 9.36
N GLY A 177 13.86 -3.44 10.67
CA GLY A 177 14.30 -4.71 11.29
C GLY A 177 15.80 -4.84 11.41
N GLY A 178 16.60 -4.21 10.57
CA GLY A 178 18.06 -4.26 10.58
C GLY A 178 18.58 -5.71 10.63
N ASP A 179 19.66 -5.95 11.39
CA ASP A 179 20.26 -7.28 11.53
C ASP A 179 19.38 -8.29 12.33
N ARG A 180 18.29 -7.81 12.95
CA ARG A 180 17.45 -8.66 13.80
C ARG A 180 16.36 -9.38 13.02
N TRP A 181 15.90 -8.78 11.95
CA TRP A 181 14.75 -9.27 11.21
C TRP A 181 14.75 -8.74 9.78
N ASP A 182 14.94 -9.62 8.82
CA ASP A 182 14.96 -9.29 7.40
C ASP A 182 13.53 -9.10 6.87
N TRP A 183 12.96 -7.89 7.06
CA TRP A 183 11.65 -7.57 6.54
C TRP A 183 11.57 -7.70 5.02
N THR A 184 12.60 -7.22 4.31
CA THR A 184 12.65 -7.29 2.83
C THR A 184 12.66 -8.74 2.35
N GLY A 185 13.43 -9.61 3.01
CA GLY A 185 13.43 -11.05 2.73
C GLY A 185 12.05 -11.67 2.95
N GLN A 186 11.36 -11.34 4.04
CA GLN A 186 10.01 -11.85 4.31
C GLN A 186 9.00 -11.40 3.24
N MET A 187 9.06 -10.13 2.80
CA MET A 187 8.19 -9.65 1.71
C MET A 187 8.49 -10.34 0.37
N ASN A 188 9.75 -10.61 0.09
CA ASN A 188 10.14 -11.38 -1.09
C ASN A 188 9.62 -12.82 -1.05
N GLU A 189 9.61 -13.46 0.11
CA GLU A 189 9.01 -14.80 0.28
C GLU A 189 7.51 -14.77 -0.01
N ILE A 190 6.77 -13.76 0.52
CA ILE A 190 5.35 -13.60 0.22
C ILE A 190 5.14 -13.32 -1.28
N ALA A 191 5.94 -12.45 -1.88
CA ALA A 191 5.85 -12.15 -3.31
C ALA A 191 6.11 -13.40 -4.15
N THR A 192 7.07 -14.24 -3.76
CA THR A 192 7.40 -15.50 -4.46
C THR A 192 6.23 -16.49 -4.46
N ILE A 193 5.43 -16.55 -3.37
CA ILE A 193 4.24 -17.42 -3.31
C ILE A 193 3.17 -16.99 -4.32
N LEU A 194 3.06 -15.69 -4.57
CA LEU A 194 2.09 -15.17 -5.52
C LEU A 194 2.47 -15.53 -6.95
N VAL A 195 3.78 -15.62 -7.28
CA VAL A 195 4.26 -15.96 -8.62
C VAL A 195 3.93 -17.42 -8.97
N GLY A 196 3.38 -17.63 -10.16
CA GLY A 196 2.91 -18.93 -10.64
C GLY A 196 1.50 -19.28 -10.18
N SER A 197 0.87 -18.47 -9.32
CA SER A 197 -0.50 -18.68 -8.84
C SER A 197 -1.50 -17.74 -9.54
N LYS A 198 -2.78 -18.07 -9.41
CA LYS A 198 -3.89 -17.15 -9.66
C LYS A 198 -4.35 -16.64 -8.30
N VAL A 199 -4.15 -15.37 -8.02
CA VAL A 199 -4.59 -14.77 -6.76
C VAL A 199 -6.11 -14.86 -6.68
N SER A 200 -6.60 -15.79 -5.86
CA SER A 200 -8.03 -16.04 -5.62
C SER A 200 -8.41 -15.60 -4.21
N SER A 201 -9.71 -15.61 -3.89
CA SER A 201 -10.16 -15.35 -2.53
C SER A 201 -9.89 -16.50 -1.56
N ALA A 202 -9.45 -17.65 -2.05
CA ALA A 202 -9.21 -18.86 -1.25
C ALA A 202 -7.74 -18.91 -0.82
N TYR A 203 -7.52 -18.72 0.46
CA TYR A 203 -6.26 -19.01 1.14
C TYR A 203 -6.59 -19.64 2.50
N THR A 204 -5.73 -20.50 2.98
CA THR A 204 -5.92 -21.23 4.23
C THR A 204 -4.62 -21.24 5.03
N MET A 205 -4.71 -21.57 6.31
CA MET A 205 -3.56 -21.88 7.13
C MET A 205 -3.51 -23.40 7.28
N ASN A 206 -2.35 -24.02 7.09
CA ASN A 206 -2.17 -25.45 7.33
C ASN A 206 -1.92 -25.74 8.83
N ASP A 207 -1.84 -27.03 9.16
CA ASP A 207 -1.64 -27.47 10.56
C ASP A 207 -0.27 -27.03 11.13
N ASP A 208 0.71 -26.70 10.29
CA ASP A 208 2.03 -26.19 10.68
C ASP A 208 2.04 -24.68 10.89
N GLY A 209 0.88 -23.99 10.72
CA GLY A 209 0.75 -22.54 10.86
C GLY A 209 1.28 -21.74 9.66
N SER A 210 1.49 -22.41 8.52
CA SER A 210 1.90 -21.76 7.27
C SER A 210 0.68 -21.42 6.40
N TRP A 211 0.72 -20.28 5.74
CA TRP A 211 -0.31 -19.87 4.79
C TRP A 211 -0.20 -20.67 3.48
N VAL A 212 -1.32 -21.00 2.89
CA VAL A 212 -1.43 -21.79 1.66
C VAL A 212 -2.32 -21.06 0.66
N VAL A 213 -1.78 -20.80 -0.53
CA VAL A 213 -2.47 -20.22 -1.69
C VAL A 213 -2.34 -21.19 -2.85
N ASP A 214 -3.45 -21.63 -3.44
CA ASP A 214 -3.47 -22.57 -4.58
C ASP A 214 -2.56 -23.81 -4.38
N ASN A 215 -2.53 -24.37 -3.19
CA ASN A 215 -1.67 -25.48 -2.76
C ASN A 215 -0.16 -25.15 -2.66
N VAL A 216 0.24 -23.89 -2.79
CA VAL A 216 1.60 -23.44 -2.52
C VAL A 216 1.68 -23.02 -1.05
N VAL A 217 2.57 -23.67 -0.30
CA VAL A 217 2.82 -23.36 1.11
C VAL A 217 3.77 -22.19 1.20
N SER A 218 3.40 -21.16 1.96
CA SER A 218 4.26 -20.01 2.21
C SER A 218 5.39 -20.40 3.19
N GLY A 219 6.62 -19.98 2.87
CA GLY A 219 7.71 -19.97 3.85
C GLY A 219 7.55 -18.87 4.91
N ALA A 220 6.60 -17.93 4.71
CA ALA A 220 6.37 -16.82 5.61
C ALA A 220 5.48 -17.27 6.79
N THR A 221 5.96 -17.06 8.00
CA THR A 221 5.22 -17.27 9.25
C THR A 221 4.59 -15.98 9.76
N LEU A 222 4.47 -14.94 8.90
CA LEU A 222 3.95 -13.64 9.28
C LEU A 222 2.46 -13.72 9.61
N VAL A 223 2.13 -13.26 10.80
CA VAL A 223 0.75 -13.20 11.32
C VAL A 223 -0.14 -12.35 10.40
N ASP A 224 0.45 -11.38 9.70
CA ASP A 224 -0.25 -10.39 8.86
C ASP A 224 -0.35 -10.75 7.37
N PHE A 225 -0.05 -11.99 6.99
CA PHE A 225 -0.19 -12.47 5.60
C PHE A 225 -1.55 -12.12 5.00
N ASP A 226 -2.62 -12.22 5.77
CA ASP A 226 -4.00 -11.89 5.36
C ASP A 226 -4.12 -10.46 4.81
N SER A 227 -3.47 -9.49 5.46
CA SER A 227 -3.54 -8.09 5.03
C SER A 227 -2.81 -7.87 3.70
N TYR A 228 -1.61 -8.43 3.53
CA TYR A 228 -0.86 -8.38 2.26
C TYR A 228 -1.61 -9.08 1.14
N TYR A 229 -2.20 -10.25 1.44
CA TYR A 229 -2.96 -10.99 0.44
C TYR A 229 -4.20 -10.24 -0.06
N LYS A 230 -4.90 -9.54 0.83
CA LYS A 230 -6.03 -8.67 0.45
C LYS A 230 -5.61 -7.53 -0.47
N VAL A 231 -4.44 -6.94 -0.24
CA VAL A 231 -3.87 -5.91 -1.13
C VAL A 231 -3.47 -6.54 -2.47
N ALA A 232 -2.87 -7.73 -2.47
CA ALA A 232 -2.55 -8.48 -3.69
C ALA A 232 -3.80 -8.82 -4.51
N MET A 233 -4.91 -9.18 -3.89
CA MET A 233 -6.19 -9.41 -4.57
C MET A 233 -6.70 -8.16 -5.30
N ARG A 234 -6.52 -6.97 -4.74
CA ARG A 234 -6.84 -5.70 -5.42
C ARG A 234 -5.97 -5.50 -6.65
N ALA A 235 -4.64 -5.63 -6.49
CA ALA A 235 -3.70 -5.55 -7.61
C ALA A 235 -4.07 -6.54 -8.73
N TYR A 236 -4.40 -7.77 -8.37
CA TYR A 236 -4.81 -8.81 -9.32
C TYR A 236 -6.10 -8.45 -10.06
N ALA A 237 -7.11 -7.96 -9.34
CA ALA A 237 -8.35 -7.50 -9.96
C ALA A 237 -8.11 -6.34 -10.94
N ASN A 238 -7.27 -5.38 -10.54
CA ASN A 238 -6.89 -4.24 -11.37
C ASN A 238 -6.11 -4.67 -12.63
N ALA A 239 -5.20 -5.65 -12.52
CA ALA A 239 -4.49 -6.20 -13.67
C ALA A 239 -5.42 -6.97 -14.61
N LYS A 240 -6.32 -7.79 -14.07
CA LYS A 240 -7.31 -8.52 -14.88
C LYS A 240 -8.25 -7.61 -15.67
N ALA A 241 -8.55 -6.44 -15.16
CA ALA A 241 -9.38 -5.46 -15.87
C ALA A 241 -8.69 -4.83 -17.10
N GLN A 242 -7.36 -5.06 -17.27
CA GLN A 242 -6.56 -4.55 -18.39
C GLN A 242 -6.34 -5.59 -19.50
N LEU A 243 -6.61 -6.87 -19.24
CA LEU A 243 -6.53 -7.97 -20.21
C LEU A 243 -7.82 -8.10 -21.03
#